data_7f802e811709901095968660c11cae7b
#
_entry.id   7f802e811709901095968660c11cae7b
#
_cell.length_a   1.000
_cell.length_b   1.000
_cell.length_c   1.000
_cell.angle_alpha   90.00
_cell.angle_beta   90.00
_cell.angle_gamma   90.00
#
_symmetry.space_group_name_H-M   'P 1'
#
loop_
_entity.id
_entity.type
_entity.pdbx_description
1 polymer ?
#
loop_
_entity_poly.entity_id
_entity_poly.type
_entity_poly.pdbx_seq_one_letter_code
_entity_poly.pdbx_strand_id
1 'polypeptide(L)'
;MFSLAAPITILAAALNAFASPVALDKRLIDTDLFNDLTFYFKYAASSYADACPSPNGNTLVLQFSQNFTDTQGFVARDDTRKEIVVALRGSESFTDALTDISILQVPFISPGVNPPLGSAVHSGFLIAWNSVAHQVLDAVQAELTAHPEYSLASTGHSLGGALSSLAGISLKQNFPDKTVRMFTYGAPRVFNPIAADFINAQFGDLAYRSVHTNDGVPTLLPRALGYKHHAFEYWQIPDPAIPETVKKCDASGEDPTCSLQIPTHGINDAHGLYYNIPSSSRFCS
;
A
#
# COMPACT_ATOMS: atom_id res chain seq x y z
N MET A 1 15.64 66.20 -58.97
CA MET A 1 14.78 65.37 -58.12
C MET A 1 15.63 64.25 -57.66
N PHE A 2 16.16 64.32 -56.45
CA PHE A 2 16.96 63.26 -55.79
C PHE A 2 16.11 62.60 -54.71
N SER A 3 15.84 61.31 -54.85
CA SER A 3 15.14 60.49 -53.86
C SER A 3 16.18 59.88 -52.94
N LEU A 4 16.10 60.23 -51.70
CA LEU A 4 16.86 59.60 -50.59
C LEU A 4 16.08 58.40 -50.07
N ALA A 5 16.58 57.18 -50.30
CA ALA A 5 16.10 55.97 -49.63
C ALA A 5 16.91 55.78 -48.35
N ALA A 6 16.23 55.75 -47.19
CA ALA A 6 16.82 55.41 -45.89
C ALA A 6 16.83 53.91 -45.66
N PRO A 7 17.89 53.32 -45.12
CA PRO A 7 17.91 51.90 -44.80
C PRO A 7 17.15 51.61 -43.49
N ILE A 8 16.23 50.63 -43.56
CA ILE A 8 15.56 50.10 -42.37
C ILE A 8 16.47 49.02 -41.76
N THR A 9 17.01 49.34 -40.59
CA THR A 9 17.78 48.36 -39.81
C THR A 9 16.81 47.52 -38.97
N ILE A 10 16.64 46.26 -39.30
CA ILE A 10 15.85 45.32 -38.51
C ILE A 10 16.74 44.80 -37.34
N LEU A 11 16.43 45.24 -36.15
CA LEU A 11 17.07 44.74 -34.92
C LEU A 11 16.43 43.39 -34.52
N ALA A 12 17.10 42.30 -34.80
CA ALA A 12 16.68 40.98 -34.32
C ALA A 12 16.99 40.83 -32.83
N ALA A 13 15.96 40.93 -31.97
CA ALA A 13 16.08 40.63 -30.56
C ALA A 13 16.09 39.11 -30.40
N ALA A 14 17.25 38.53 -30.08
CA ALA A 14 17.37 37.14 -29.65
C ALA A 14 16.77 36.96 -28.24
N LEU A 15 15.58 36.40 -28.18
CA LEU A 15 15.00 35.93 -26.90
C LEU A 15 15.74 34.67 -26.45
N ASN A 16 16.71 34.85 -25.56
CA ASN A 16 17.27 33.74 -24.78
C ASN A 16 16.22 33.30 -23.77
N ALA A 17 15.44 32.28 -24.10
CA ALA A 17 14.62 31.56 -23.14
C ALA A 17 15.55 30.76 -22.21
N PHE A 18 15.89 31.33 -21.07
CA PHE A 18 16.48 30.57 -19.98
C PHE A 18 15.39 29.62 -19.48
N ALA A 19 15.48 28.34 -19.82
CA ALA A 19 14.73 27.30 -19.15
C ALA A 19 15.16 27.33 -17.67
N SER A 20 14.30 27.84 -16.78
CA SER A 20 14.51 27.70 -15.34
C SER A 20 14.66 26.21 -15.06
N PRO A 21 15.66 25.79 -14.26
CA PRO A 21 15.76 24.40 -13.87
C PRO A 21 14.45 24.04 -13.16
N VAL A 22 13.76 23.03 -13.70
CA VAL A 22 12.58 22.45 -13.02
C VAL A 22 13.08 21.99 -11.67
N ALA A 23 12.63 22.65 -10.59
CA ALA A 23 12.94 22.21 -9.24
C ALA A 23 12.45 20.76 -9.11
N LEU A 24 13.37 19.81 -8.90
CA LEU A 24 13.02 18.42 -8.60
C LEU A 24 11.99 18.44 -7.46
N ASP A 25 10.84 17.83 -7.67
CA ASP A 25 9.85 17.67 -6.58
C ASP A 25 10.52 16.80 -5.50
N LYS A 26 10.85 17.42 -4.36
CA LYS A 26 11.50 16.74 -3.23
C LYS A 26 10.69 15.55 -2.67
N ARG A 27 9.49 15.33 -3.20
CA ARG A 27 8.60 14.23 -2.82
C ARG A 27 8.74 12.99 -3.70
N LEU A 28 9.62 13.00 -4.70
CA LEU A 28 9.93 11.80 -5.48
C LEU A 28 10.77 10.82 -4.63
N ILE A 29 10.57 9.53 -4.86
CA ILE A 29 11.27 8.48 -4.12
C ILE A 29 12.59 8.11 -4.78
N ASP A 30 13.49 7.52 -4.00
CA ASP A 30 14.73 6.95 -4.53
C ASP A 30 14.51 5.53 -5.12
N THR A 31 15.56 5.05 -5.78
CA THR A 31 15.54 3.73 -6.44
C THR A 31 15.41 2.58 -5.43
N ASP A 32 15.99 2.71 -4.25
CA ASP A 32 15.98 1.63 -3.25
C ASP A 32 14.56 1.44 -2.70
N LEU A 33 13.87 2.53 -2.38
CA LEU A 33 12.47 2.47 -1.97
C LEU A 33 11.56 1.97 -3.10
N PHE A 34 11.78 2.40 -4.35
CA PHE A 34 11.04 1.90 -5.50
C PHE A 34 11.19 0.39 -5.66
N ASN A 35 12.42 -0.12 -5.52
CA ASN A 35 12.71 -1.55 -5.57
C ASN A 35 12.02 -2.32 -4.42
N ASP A 36 12.01 -1.78 -3.21
CA ASP A 36 11.30 -2.36 -2.08
C ASP A 36 9.79 -2.41 -2.33
N LEU A 37 9.17 -1.30 -2.75
CA LEU A 37 7.75 -1.26 -3.08
C LEU A 37 7.38 -2.27 -4.18
N THR A 38 8.22 -2.40 -5.19
CA THR A 38 8.06 -3.41 -6.25
C THR A 38 8.21 -4.84 -5.71
N PHE A 39 9.19 -5.07 -4.84
CA PHE A 39 9.47 -6.38 -4.25
C PHE A 39 8.30 -6.90 -3.40
N TYR A 40 7.75 -6.06 -2.51
CA TYR A 40 6.62 -6.48 -1.67
C TYR A 40 5.31 -6.59 -2.45
N PHE A 41 5.16 -5.87 -3.58
CA PHE A 41 4.02 -6.09 -4.46
C PHE A 41 4.02 -7.49 -5.08
N LYS A 42 5.18 -8.07 -5.37
CA LYS A 42 5.26 -9.46 -5.87
C LYS A 42 4.69 -10.46 -4.87
N TYR A 43 4.92 -10.29 -3.57
CA TYR A 43 4.27 -11.11 -2.53
C TYR A 43 2.76 -10.88 -2.51
N ALA A 44 2.31 -9.62 -2.56
CA ALA A 44 0.88 -9.29 -2.59
C ALA A 44 0.18 -9.89 -3.81
N ALA A 45 0.80 -9.85 -5.00
CA ALA A 45 0.28 -10.48 -6.20
C ALA A 45 0.29 -12.02 -6.11
N SER A 46 1.31 -12.61 -5.49
CA SER A 46 1.42 -14.06 -5.31
C SER A 46 0.40 -14.63 -4.34
N SER A 47 -0.15 -13.82 -3.43
CA SER A 47 -1.17 -14.28 -2.48
C SER A 47 -2.49 -14.69 -3.15
N TYR A 48 -2.71 -14.33 -4.42
CA TYR A 48 -3.86 -14.76 -5.21
C TYR A 48 -3.69 -16.16 -5.83
N ALA A 49 -2.54 -16.80 -5.67
CA ALA A 49 -2.36 -18.18 -6.13
C ALA A 49 -3.01 -19.17 -5.17
N ASP A 50 -3.71 -20.18 -5.70
CA ASP A 50 -4.28 -21.26 -4.89
C ASP A 50 -3.21 -22.02 -4.11
N ALA A 51 -2.02 -22.15 -4.69
CA ALA A 51 -0.82 -22.70 -4.06
C ALA A 51 0.42 -21.88 -4.47
N CYS A 52 1.23 -21.49 -3.50
CA CYS A 52 2.45 -20.73 -3.74
C CYS A 52 3.63 -21.40 -3.00
N PRO A 53 4.23 -22.46 -3.57
CA PRO A 53 5.24 -23.26 -2.87
C PRO A 53 6.54 -22.50 -2.59
N SER A 54 6.82 -21.45 -3.36
CA SER A 54 8.01 -20.61 -3.18
C SER A 54 7.66 -19.15 -3.38
N PRO A 55 7.01 -18.48 -2.38
CA PRO A 55 6.54 -17.11 -2.51
C PRO A 55 7.69 -16.15 -2.80
N ASN A 56 7.66 -15.49 -3.96
CA ASN A 56 8.71 -14.59 -4.45
C ASN A 56 10.12 -15.22 -4.40
N GLY A 57 10.22 -16.54 -4.67
CA GLY A 57 11.45 -17.32 -4.61
C GLY A 57 11.91 -17.71 -3.19
N ASN A 58 11.10 -17.49 -2.17
CA ASN A 58 11.45 -17.69 -0.75
C ASN A 58 10.73 -18.89 -0.12
N THR A 59 11.05 -19.22 1.12
CA THR A 59 10.50 -20.37 1.83
C THR A 59 9.05 -20.11 2.24
N LEU A 60 8.12 -20.96 1.83
CA LEU A 60 6.76 -20.98 2.37
C LEU A 60 6.79 -21.58 3.78
N VAL A 61 6.34 -20.80 4.77
CA VAL A 61 6.22 -21.24 6.18
C VAL A 61 4.82 -21.77 6.46
N LEU A 62 3.81 -21.02 6.06
CA LEU A 62 2.41 -21.35 6.26
C LEU A 62 1.59 -20.80 5.09
N GLN A 63 0.74 -21.63 4.50
CA GLN A 63 -0.38 -21.15 3.69
C GLN A 63 -1.67 -21.34 4.47
N PHE A 64 -2.49 -20.29 4.57
CA PHE A 64 -3.72 -20.32 5.37
C PHE A 64 -4.94 -19.98 4.52
N SER A 65 -6.06 -20.59 4.89
CA SER A 65 -7.38 -20.32 4.29
C SER A 65 -8.47 -20.49 5.34
N GLN A 66 -9.38 -19.53 5.41
CA GLN A 66 -10.57 -19.56 6.27
C GLN A 66 -11.82 -19.41 5.40
N ASN A 67 -12.55 -20.50 5.22
CA ASN A 67 -13.68 -20.55 4.28
C ASN A 67 -14.85 -19.64 4.66
N PHE A 68 -15.10 -19.42 5.97
CA PHE A 68 -16.24 -18.63 6.41
C PHE A 68 -16.09 -17.14 6.08
N THR A 69 -14.85 -16.62 6.13
CA THR A 69 -14.53 -15.22 5.84
C THR A 69 -13.85 -15.04 4.48
N ASP A 70 -13.63 -16.12 3.73
CA ASP A 70 -12.82 -16.16 2.50
C ASP A 70 -11.44 -15.49 2.67
N THR A 71 -10.86 -15.62 3.87
CA THR A 71 -9.57 -15.00 4.19
C THR A 71 -8.45 -15.96 3.89
N GLN A 72 -7.56 -15.57 2.98
CA GLN A 72 -6.47 -16.41 2.50
C GLN A 72 -5.16 -15.61 2.46
N GLY A 73 -4.05 -16.35 2.47
CA GLY A 73 -2.72 -15.78 2.39
C GLY A 73 -1.64 -16.77 2.78
N PHE A 74 -0.45 -16.26 3.01
CA PHE A 74 0.67 -17.07 3.46
C PHE A 74 1.62 -16.29 4.36
N VAL A 75 2.43 -17.06 5.11
CA VAL A 75 3.64 -16.57 5.78
C VAL A 75 4.84 -17.14 5.02
N ALA A 76 5.75 -16.29 4.64
CA ALA A 76 6.99 -16.66 3.95
C ALA A 76 8.20 -16.20 4.76
N ARG A 77 9.33 -16.91 4.63
CA ARG A 77 10.62 -16.54 5.20
C ARG A 77 11.61 -16.22 4.09
N ASP A 78 12.14 -15.01 4.13
CA ASP A 78 13.20 -14.53 3.25
C ASP A 78 14.53 -14.55 3.99
N ASP A 79 15.35 -15.57 3.75
CA ASP A 79 16.64 -15.74 4.40
C ASP A 79 17.69 -14.74 3.88
N THR A 80 17.49 -14.19 2.68
CA THR A 80 18.38 -13.17 2.12
C THR A 80 18.18 -11.83 2.80
N ARG A 81 16.92 -11.42 3.01
CA ARG A 81 16.54 -10.16 3.67
C ARG A 81 16.46 -10.30 5.19
N LYS A 82 16.53 -11.53 5.72
CA LYS A 82 16.30 -11.87 7.13
C LYS A 82 14.95 -11.31 7.60
N GLU A 83 13.91 -11.71 6.91
CA GLU A 83 12.58 -11.18 7.15
C GLU A 83 11.49 -12.26 7.02
N ILE A 84 10.48 -12.15 7.86
CA ILE A 84 9.25 -12.96 7.79
C ILE A 84 8.16 -12.07 7.21
N VAL A 85 7.57 -12.50 6.10
CA VAL A 85 6.56 -11.76 5.35
C VAL A 85 5.20 -12.42 5.48
N VAL A 86 4.20 -11.65 5.94
CA VAL A 86 2.79 -12.05 5.97
C VAL A 86 2.09 -11.39 4.77
N ALA A 87 1.66 -12.20 3.80
CA ALA A 87 0.95 -11.73 2.62
C ALA A 87 -0.51 -12.16 2.65
N LEU A 88 -1.43 -11.21 2.43
CA LEU A 88 -2.87 -11.45 2.48
C LEU A 88 -3.49 -11.23 1.10
N ARG A 89 -4.38 -12.17 0.71
CA ARG A 89 -5.08 -12.16 -0.57
C ARG A 89 -6.21 -11.13 -0.58
N GLY A 90 -6.38 -10.44 -1.72
CA GLY A 90 -7.61 -9.72 -2.02
C GLY A 90 -8.72 -10.66 -2.48
N SER A 91 -9.92 -10.13 -2.71
CA SER A 91 -11.03 -10.92 -3.29
C SER A 91 -10.80 -11.15 -4.77
N GLU A 92 -11.10 -12.35 -5.27
CA GLU A 92 -11.14 -12.63 -6.71
C GLU A 92 -12.36 -12.01 -7.38
N SER A 93 -13.50 -12.01 -6.68
CA SER A 93 -14.74 -11.34 -7.08
C SER A 93 -14.92 -9.98 -6.39
N PHE A 94 -13.87 -9.16 -6.40
CA PHE A 94 -13.86 -7.90 -5.67
C PHE A 94 -14.98 -6.94 -6.09
N THR A 95 -15.42 -7.02 -7.35
CA THR A 95 -16.57 -6.22 -7.83
C THR A 95 -17.85 -6.56 -7.08
N ASP A 96 -18.09 -7.86 -6.80
CA ASP A 96 -19.27 -8.30 -6.05
C ASP A 96 -19.10 -7.98 -4.55
N ALA A 97 -17.90 -8.15 -4.00
CA ALA A 97 -17.61 -7.81 -2.61
C ALA A 97 -17.73 -6.32 -2.31
N LEU A 98 -17.53 -5.44 -3.30
CA LEU A 98 -17.69 -3.98 -3.15
C LEU A 98 -19.15 -3.52 -3.15
N THR A 99 -20.00 -4.19 -3.92
CA THR A 99 -21.45 -3.85 -3.94
C THR A 99 -22.13 -4.15 -2.62
N ASP A 100 -21.60 -5.12 -1.87
CA ASP A 100 -22.11 -5.56 -0.57
C ASP A 100 -21.27 -5.10 0.63
N ILE A 101 -20.25 -4.24 0.41
CA ILE A 101 -19.37 -3.84 1.50
C ILE A 101 -20.14 -3.07 2.57
N SER A 102 -20.23 -3.65 3.76
CA SER A 102 -20.80 -2.98 4.92
C SER A 102 -19.99 -1.71 5.21
N ILE A 103 -20.67 -0.63 5.58
CA ILE A 103 -20.02 0.61 6.04
C ILE A 103 -19.86 0.65 7.56
N LEU A 104 -20.16 -0.46 8.24
CA LEU A 104 -20.20 -0.52 9.69
C LEU A 104 -18.79 -0.50 10.28
N GLN A 105 -18.56 0.45 11.19
CA GLN A 105 -17.40 0.46 12.07
C GLN A 105 -17.72 -0.21 13.41
N VAL A 106 -16.76 -0.96 13.93
CA VAL A 106 -16.83 -1.59 15.24
C VAL A 106 -15.59 -1.24 16.07
N PRO A 107 -15.63 -1.35 17.41
CA PRO A 107 -14.44 -1.17 18.25
C PRO A 107 -13.28 -2.03 17.74
N PHE A 108 -12.07 -1.45 17.74
CA PHE A 108 -10.87 -2.16 17.28
C PHE A 108 -10.40 -3.15 18.33
N ILE A 109 -10.89 -4.38 18.26
CA ILE A 109 -10.52 -5.50 19.15
C ILE A 109 -9.89 -6.61 18.32
N SER A 110 -8.58 -6.83 18.47
CA SER A 110 -7.80 -7.82 17.76
C SER A 110 -6.74 -8.44 18.68
N PRO A 111 -6.34 -9.72 18.48
CA PRO A 111 -5.35 -10.37 19.32
C PRO A 111 -4.07 -9.57 19.51
N GLY A 112 -3.72 -9.26 20.76
CA GLY A 112 -2.50 -8.55 21.13
C GLY A 112 -2.45 -7.07 20.76
N VAL A 113 -3.51 -6.48 20.18
CA VAL A 113 -3.56 -5.05 19.83
C VAL A 113 -4.23 -4.25 20.93
N ASN A 114 -3.59 -3.17 21.37
CA ASN A 114 -4.09 -2.28 22.41
C ASN A 114 -4.23 -0.83 21.88
N PRO A 115 -5.27 -0.53 21.11
CA PRO A 115 -5.48 0.77 20.51
C PRO A 115 -6.09 1.77 21.51
N PRO A 116 -5.94 3.10 21.30
CA PRO A 116 -6.60 4.11 22.12
C PRO A 116 -8.12 3.94 22.16
N LEU A 117 -8.73 4.38 23.28
CA LEU A 117 -10.18 4.38 23.42
C LEU A 117 -10.85 5.19 22.30
N GLY A 118 -11.92 4.65 21.70
CA GLY A 118 -12.61 5.23 20.57
C GLY A 118 -12.05 4.81 19.21
N SER A 119 -10.99 4.00 19.18
CA SER A 119 -10.51 3.38 17.92
C SER A 119 -11.55 2.44 17.36
N ALA A 120 -11.89 2.62 16.09
CA ALA A 120 -12.84 1.80 15.36
C ALA A 120 -12.30 1.44 13.97
N VAL A 121 -12.75 0.29 13.48
CA VAL A 121 -12.34 -0.27 12.20
C VAL A 121 -13.54 -0.85 11.46
N HIS A 122 -13.40 -1.04 10.16
CA HIS A 122 -14.40 -1.72 9.34
C HIS A 122 -14.67 -3.14 9.85
N SER A 123 -15.93 -3.44 10.13
CA SER A 123 -16.32 -4.71 10.78
C SER A 123 -15.91 -5.96 10.00
N GLY A 124 -16.15 -5.98 8.68
CA GLY A 124 -15.83 -7.12 7.83
C GLY A 124 -14.32 -7.39 7.76
N PHE A 125 -13.49 -6.35 7.64
CA PHE A 125 -12.03 -6.53 7.62
C PHE A 125 -11.50 -7.02 8.96
N LEU A 126 -12.05 -6.52 10.08
CA LEU A 126 -11.66 -6.98 11.40
C LEU A 126 -12.03 -8.46 11.62
N ILE A 127 -13.24 -8.87 11.25
CA ILE A 127 -13.68 -10.26 11.35
C ILE A 127 -12.79 -11.16 10.49
N ALA A 128 -12.52 -10.75 9.25
CA ALA A 128 -11.66 -11.48 8.33
C ALA A 128 -10.24 -11.67 8.89
N TRP A 129 -9.58 -10.58 9.33
CA TRP A 129 -8.26 -10.69 9.95
C TRP A 129 -8.29 -11.55 11.21
N ASN A 130 -9.21 -11.31 12.16
CA ASN A 130 -9.27 -12.03 13.40
C ASN A 130 -9.52 -13.54 13.21
N SER A 131 -10.13 -13.94 12.10
CA SER A 131 -10.38 -15.36 11.79
C SER A 131 -9.10 -16.16 11.53
N VAL A 132 -8.00 -15.49 11.17
CA VAL A 132 -6.70 -16.11 10.86
C VAL A 132 -5.57 -15.61 11.77
N ALA A 133 -5.82 -14.59 12.58
CA ALA A 133 -4.78 -13.88 13.33
C ALA A 133 -3.96 -14.80 14.23
N HIS A 134 -4.59 -15.71 14.99
CA HIS A 134 -3.88 -16.61 15.91
C HIS A 134 -2.92 -17.54 15.16
N GLN A 135 -3.38 -18.22 14.11
CA GLN A 135 -2.52 -19.14 13.36
C GLN A 135 -1.35 -18.41 12.68
N VAL A 136 -1.57 -17.17 12.21
CA VAL A 136 -0.50 -16.35 11.59
C VAL A 136 0.51 -15.91 12.66
N LEU A 137 0.04 -15.39 13.81
CA LEU A 137 0.90 -14.96 14.90
C LEU A 137 1.72 -16.14 15.49
N ASP A 138 1.12 -17.32 15.63
CA ASP A 138 1.80 -18.52 16.10
C ASP A 138 2.92 -18.96 15.12
N ALA A 139 2.64 -18.94 13.82
CA ALA A 139 3.66 -19.25 12.81
C ALA A 139 4.82 -18.24 12.81
N VAL A 140 4.50 -16.95 12.90
CA VAL A 140 5.52 -15.87 13.03
C VAL A 140 6.34 -16.04 14.31
N GLN A 141 5.70 -16.35 15.45
CA GLN A 141 6.41 -16.60 16.70
C GLN A 141 7.38 -17.78 16.61
N ALA A 142 6.97 -18.87 15.94
CA ALA A 142 7.81 -20.03 15.74
C ALA A 142 9.05 -19.69 14.90
N GLU A 143 8.86 -18.95 13.79
CA GLU A 143 9.96 -18.48 12.96
C GLU A 143 10.89 -17.51 13.70
N LEU A 144 10.37 -16.56 14.48
CA LEU A 144 11.18 -15.65 15.29
C LEU A 144 11.94 -16.36 16.42
N THR A 145 11.44 -17.50 16.90
CA THR A 145 12.16 -18.33 17.86
C THR A 145 13.36 -19.01 17.22
N ALA A 146 13.22 -19.46 15.98
CA ALA A 146 14.31 -20.06 15.19
C ALA A 146 15.28 -19.01 14.61
N HIS A 147 14.77 -17.82 14.30
CA HIS A 147 15.48 -16.72 13.64
C HIS A 147 15.28 -15.40 14.39
N PRO A 148 15.85 -15.25 15.59
CA PRO A 148 15.58 -14.10 16.47
C PRO A 148 16.06 -12.75 15.90
N GLU A 149 16.93 -12.74 14.90
CA GLU A 149 17.42 -11.53 14.25
C GLU A 149 16.53 -11.04 13.09
N TYR A 150 15.49 -11.82 12.70
CA TYR A 150 14.65 -11.44 11.56
C TYR A 150 13.68 -10.31 11.90
N SER A 151 13.43 -9.48 10.89
CA SER A 151 12.39 -8.45 10.88
C SER A 151 11.08 -9.00 10.34
N LEU A 152 10.03 -8.19 10.35
CA LEU A 152 8.69 -8.56 9.91
C LEU A 152 8.19 -7.62 8.83
N ALA A 153 7.42 -8.14 7.88
CA ALA A 153 6.65 -7.35 6.94
C ALA A 153 5.23 -7.89 6.79
N SER A 154 4.26 -6.98 6.58
CA SER A 154 2.93 -7.33 6.10
C SER A 154 2.70 -6.73 4.72
N THR A 155 2.03 -7.46 3.82
CA THR A 155 1.75 -6.96 2.47
C THR A 155 0.43 -7.49 1.94
N GLY A 156 -0.21 -6.69 1.05
CA GLY A 156 -1.45 -7.10 0.39
C GLY A 156 -1.96 -6.07 -0.60
N HIS A 157 -2.73 -6.55 -1.59
CA HIS A 157 -3.37 -5.76 -2.62
C HIS A 157 -4.88 -5.76 -2.41
N SER A 158 -5.54 -4.63 -2.67
CA SER A 158 -7.01 -4.55 -2.61
C SER A 158 -7.56 -4.82 -1.21
N LEU A 159 -8.53 -5.71 -1.04
CA LEU A 159 -8.97 -6.23 0.26
C LEU A 159 -7.80 -6.79 1.08
N GLY A 160 -6.86 -7.51 0.43
CA GLY A 160 -5.64 -8.01 1.09
C GLY A 160 -4.78 -6.87 1.67
N GLY A 161 -4.79 -5.68 1.07
CA GLY A 161 -4.15 -4.49 1.61
C GLY A 161 -4.84 -3.97 2.87
N ALA A 162 -6.17 -4.02 2.92
CA ALA A 162 -6.93 -3.70 4.14
C ALA A 162 -6.59 -4.67 5.27
N LEU A 163 -6.58 -5.98 4.98
CA LEU A 163 -6.21 -7.02 5.94
C LEU A 163 -4.74 -6.92 6.36
N SER A 164 -3.84 -6.57 5.43
CA SER A 164 -2.42 -6.33 5.71
C SER A 164 -2.20 -5.17 6.68
N SER A 165 -3.06 -4.15 6.65
CA SER A 165 -3.02 -3.05 7.61
C SER A 165 -3.33 -3.53 9.03
N LEU A 166 -4.29 -4.44 9.19
CA LEU A 166 -4.63 -5.06 10.47
C LEU A 166 -3.54 -6.07 10.91
N ALA A 167 -3.02 -6.87 9.98
CA ALA A 167 -1.91 -7.77 10.24
C ALA A 167 -0.67 -7.02 10.71
N GLY A 168 -0.31 -5.94 10.02
CA GLY A 168 0.87 -5.13 10.35
C GLY A 168 0.83 -4.59 11.77
N ILE A 169 -0.29 -3.99 12.21
CA ILE A 169 -0.40 -3.50 13.58
C ILE A 169 -0.44 -4.65 14.61
N SER A 170 -1.05 -5.79 14.26
CA SER A 170 -1.01 -6.97 15.12
C SER A 170 0.43 -7.48 15.30
N LEU A 171 1.20 -7.57 14.20
CA LEU A 171 2.63 -7.93 14.28
C LEU A 171 3.42 -6.93 15.12
N LYS A 172 3.20 -5.62 14.92
CA LYS A 172 3.90 -4.57 15.65
C LYS A 172 3.67 -4.61 17.16
N GLN A 173 2.44 -4.92 17.57
CA GLN A 173 2.05 -4.94 18.98
C GLN A 173 2.40 -6.27 19.67
N ASN A 174 2.35 -7.40 18.96
CA ASN A 174 2.72 -8.71 19.51
C ASN A 174 4.24 -8.92 19.55
N PHE A 175 5.00 -8.25 18.67
CA PHE A 175 6.46 -8.36 18.58
C PHE A 175 7.12 -6.97 18.66
N PRO A 176 7.02 -6.27 19.83
CA PRO A 176 7.41 -4.86 19.96
C PRO A 176 8.90 -4.61 19.73
N ASP A 177 9.74 -5.62 19.98
CA ASP A 177 11.20 -5.55 19.80
C ASP A 177 11.62 -5.74 18.33
N LYS A 178 10.67 -6.04 17.43
CA LYS A 178 10.96 -6.25 16.01
C LYS A 178 10.67 -5.01 15.17
N THR A 179 11.50 -4.81 14.16
CA THR A 179 11.15 -3.91 13.07
C THR A 179 10.03 -4.54 12.27
N VAL A 180 8.92 -3.82 12.12
CA VAL A 180 7.76 -4.24 11.31
C VAL A 180 7.53 -3.21 10.24
N ARG A 181 7.48 -3.65 8.97
CA ARG A 181 7.13 -2.82 7.81
C ARG A 181 5.76 -3.25 7.27
N MET A 182 4.99 -2.28 6.75
CA MET A 182 3.66 -2.52 6.21
C MET A 182 3.58 -1.98 4.78
N PHE A 183 3.17 -2.83 3.84
CA PHE A 183 3.05 -2.47 2.42
C PHE A 183 1.63 -2.77 1.93
N THR A 184 0.91 -1.75 1.48
CA THR A 184 -0.45 -1.91 0.95
C THR A 184 -0.58 -1.30 -0.43
N TYR A 185 -1.32 -1.96 -1.31
CA TYR A 185 -1.48 -1.56 -2.71
C TYR A 185 -2.98 -1.52 -3.06
N GLY A 186 -3.47 -0.36 -3.45
CA GLY A 186 -4.89 -0.19 -3.79
C GLY A 186 -5.86 -0.54 -2.67
N ALA A 187 -5.45 -0.40 -1.42
CA ALA A 187 -6.27 -0.76 -0.27
C ALA A 187 -7.39 0.26 -0.02
N PRO A 188 -8.62 -0.17 0.31
CA PRO A 188 -9.65 0.74 0.80
C PRO A 188 -9.31 1.28 2.18
N ARG A 189 -10.04 2.30 2.66
CA ARG A 189 -9.92 2.76 4.05
C ARG A 189 -10.36 1.67 5.01
N VAL A 190 -9.69 1.58 6.15
CA VAL A 190 -9.93 0.53 7.17
C VAL A 190 -10.38 1.14 8.49
N PHE A 191 -9.84 2.28 8.86
CA PHE A 191 -9.81 2.83 10.22
C PHE A 191 -10.66 4.11 10.32
N ASN A 192 -11.16 4.37 11.54
CA ASN A 192 -11.58 5.73 11.89
C ASN A 192 -10.34 6.62 12.14
N PRO A 193 -10.49 7.95 12.27
CA PRO A 193 -9.35 8.86 12.48
C PRO A 193 -8.48 8.49 13.68
N ILE A 194 -9.08 8.07 14.80
CA ILE A 194 -8.33 7.71 16.04
C ILE A 194 -7.45 6.49 15.78
N ALA A 195 -7.99 5.45 15.15
CA ALA A 195 -7.23 4.26 14.83
C ALA A 195 -6.17 4.53 13.74
N ALA A 196 -6.47 5.33 12.71
CA ALA A 196 -5.51 5.72 11.68
C ALA A 196 -4.31 6.48 12.27
N ASP A 197 -4.57 7.43 13.17
CA ASP A 197 -3.52 8.20 13.85
C ASP A 197 -2.69 7.32 14.80
N PHE A 198 -3.31 6.33 15.44
CA PHE A 198 -2.60 5.32 16.22
C PHE A 198 -1.65 4.51 15.32
N ILE A 199 -2.11 4.03 14.15
CA ILE A 199 -1.24 3.32 13.18
C ILE A 199 -0.07 4.21 12.77
N ASN A 200 -0.31 5.48 12.46
CA ASN A 200 0.74 6.44 12.08
C ASN A 200 1.79 6.60 13.20
N ALA A 201 1.35 6.68 14.46
CA ALA A 201 2.26 6.78 15.59
C ALA A 201 3.09 5.50 15.82
N GLN A 202 2.55 4.31 15.49
CA GLN A 202 3.26 3.03 15.65
C GLN A 202 4.29 2.77 14.55
N PHE A 203 4.02 3.21 13.32
CA PHE A 203 4.85 2.87 12.17
C PHE A 203 5.76 4.00 11.71
N GLY A 204 5.38 5.28 11.88
CA GLY A 204 6.13 6.38 11.30
C GLY A 204 6.31 6.19 9.78
N ASP A 205 7.56 6.19 9.32
CA ASP A 205 7.91 6.00 7.90
C ASP A 205 7.92 4.51 7.44
N LEU A 206 7.57 3.56 8.32
CA LEU A 206 7.62 2.12 8.00
C LEU A 206 6.28 1.55 7.47
N ALA A 207 5.30 2.40 7.22
CA ALA A 207 4.06 2.02 6.55
C ALA A 207 3.94 2.72 5.20
N TYR A 208 3.71 1.93 4.16
CA TYR A 208 3.75 2.35 2.76
C TYR A 208 2.41 1.99 2.09
N ARG A 209 1.66 3.00 1.69
CA ARG A 209 0.37 2.82 1.03
C ARG A 209 0.46 3.30 -0.43
N SER A 210 0.53 2.35 -1.36
CA SER A 210 0.63 2.65 -2.80
C SER A 210 -0.73 2.84 -3.45
N VAL A 211 -0.84 3.86 -4.29
CA VAL A 211 -1.99 4.13 -5.14
C VAL A 211 -1.51 4.31 -6.59
N HIS A 212 -2.12 3.59 -7.52
CA HIS A 212 -1.78 3.69 -8.94
C HIS A 212 -2.76 4.62 -9.64
N THR A 213 -2.23 5.66 -10.27
CA THR A 213 -2.94 6.66 -11.08
C THR A 213 -4.30 7.07 -10.47
N ASN A 214 -5.41 6.67 -11.09
CA ASN A 214 -6.79 6.94 -10.69
C ASN A 214 -7.50 5.70 -10.11
N ASP A 215 -6.77 4.77 -9.48
CA ASP A 215 -7.40 3.64 -8.80
C ASP A 215 -8.48 4.12 -7.82
N GLY A 216 -9.71 3.65 -8.03
CA GLY A 216 -10.86 4.09 -7.24
C GLY A 216 -11.06 3.34 -5.93
N VAL A 217 -10.41 2.19 -5.74
CA VAL A 217 -10.56 1.38 -4.52
C VAL A 217 -10.08 2.12 -3.26
N PRO A 218 -8.97 2.87 -3.26
CA PRO A 218 -8.58 3.67 -2.10
C PRO A 218 -9.62 4.75 -1.70
N THR A 219 -10.55 5.10 -2.58
CA THR A 219 -11.61 6.08 -2.25
C THR A 219 -12.82 5.47 -1.55
N LEU A 220 -12.90 4.14 -1.50
CA LEU A 220 -13.98 3.42 -0.84
C LEU A 220 -13.98 3.65 0.67
N LEU A 221 -15.16 3.47 1.28
CA LEU A 221 -15.38 3.83 2.68
C LEU A 221 -15.07 5.31 2.91
N PRO A 222 -15.97 6.20 2.45
CA PRO A 222 -15.69 7.62 2.35
C PRO A 222 -15.43 8.28 3.71
N ARG A 223 -14.62 9.34 3.69
CA ARG A 223 -14.32 10.17 4.87
C ARG A 223 -15.59 10.71 5.56
N ALA A 224 -16.65 11.00 4.78
CA ALA A 224 -17.94 11.45 5.32
C ALA A 224 -18.61 10.40 6.24
N LEU A 225 -18.22 9.14 6.13
CA LEU A 225 -18.68 8.05 7.01
C LEU A 225 -17.70 7.80 8.18
N GLY A 226 -16.78 8.72 8.44
CA GLY A 226 -15.82 8.63 9.54
C GLY A 226 -14.62 7.73 9.28
N TYR A 227 -14.32 7.41 8.02
CA TYR A 227 -13.12 6.65 7.67
C TYR A 227 -11.94 7.57 7.34
N LYS A 228 -10.72 7.10 7.64
CA LYS A 228 -9.46 7.77 7.33
C LYS A 228 -8.40 6.75 6.94
N HIS A 229 -7.60 7.08 5.91
CA HIS A 229 -6.38 6.34 5.61
C HIS A 229 -5.30 6.61 6.66
N HIS A 230 -4.49 5.60 6.90
CA HIS A 230 -3.23 5.68 7.64
C HIS A 230 -2.05 5.80 6.67
N ALA A 231 -0.86 6.10 7.19
CA ALA A 231 0.42 6.09 6.52
C ALA A 231 0.59 7.11 5.37
N PHE A 232 1.82 7.16 4.89
CA PHE A 232 2.14 7.91 3.68
C PHE A 232 1.57 7.23 2.44
N GLU A 233 0.95 8.01 1.55
CA GLU A 233 0.62 7.55 0.22
C GLU A 233 1.84 7.66 -0.69
N TYR A 234 2.07 6.63 -1.50
CA TYR A 234 3.03 6.59 -2.60
C TYR A 234 2.25 6.52 -3.90
N TRP A 235 2.05 7.68 -4.53
CA TRP A 235 1.20 7.83 -5.70
C TRP A 235 2.00 7.69 -6.99
N GLN A 236 1.66 6.67 -7.78
CA GLN A 236 2.29 6.32 -9.05
C GLN A 236 1.59 7.07 -10.18
N ILE A 237 2.19 8.16 -10.69
CA ILE A 237 1.68 8.96 -11.81
C ILE A 237 2.79 9.88 -12.36
N PRO A 238 2.96 9.99 -13.71
CA PRO A 238 2.31 9.18 -14.76
C PRO A 238 2.91 7.79 -14.90
N ASP A 239 2.28 6.96 -15.74
CA ASP A 239 2.86 5.71 -16.21
C ASP A 239 3.98 5.94 -17.24
N PRO A 240 4.95 4.99 -17.32
CA PRO A 240 5.15 3.84 -16.44
C PRO A 240 5.67 4.25 -15.05
N ALA A 241 5.44 3.41 -14.03
CA ALA A 241 6.00 3.64 -12.70
C ALA A 241 7.52 3.50 -12.75
N ILE A 242 8.22 4.56 -12.36
CA ILE A 242 9.68 4.64 -12.16
C ILE A 242 9.91 5.49 -10.89
N PRO A 243 11.11 5.51 -10.28
CA PRO A 243 11.35 6.34 -9.08
C PRO A 243 10.89 7.79 -9.24
N GLU A 244 11.11 8.37 -10.44
CA GLU A 244 10.80 9.76 -10.76
C GLU A 244 9.29 10.01 -11.05
N THR A 245 8.47 8.97 -11.07
CA THR A 245 7.00 9.07 -11.24
C THR A 245 6.23 8.56 -10.02
N VAL A 246 6.91 8.23 -8.93
CA VAL A 246 6.27 7.86 -7.66
C VAL A 246 6.46 8.97 -6.65
N LYS A 247 5.36 9.58 -6.23
CA LYS A 247 5.34 10.72 -5.32
C LYS A 247 4.99 10.27 -3.90
N LYS A 248 5.86 10.57 -2.92
CA LYS A 248 5.54 10.47 -1.50
C LYS A 248 4.64 11.64 -1.11
N CYS A 249 3.44 11.35 -0.64
CA CYS A 249 2.46 12.32 -0.15
C CYS A 249 2.74 12.71 1.31
N ASP A 250 1.92 13.56 1.91
CA ASP A 250 2.08 13.89 3.31
C ASP A 250 1.63 12.75 4.26
N ALA A 251 1.97 12.89 5.54
CA ALA A 251 1.70 11.87 6.56
C ALA A 251 0.23 11.81 7.01
N SER A 252 -0.65 12.63 6.46
CA SER A 252 -2.06 12.66 6.87
C SER A 252 -2.84 11.42 6.47
N GLY A 253 -2.33 10.69 5.45
CA GLY A 253 -3.04 9.62 4.75
C GLY A 253 -4.10 10.12 3.76
N GLU A 254 -4.39 11.43 3.75
CA GLU A 254 -5.46 12.06 2.95
C GLU A 254 -4.95 13.35 2.25
N ASP A 255 -3.74 13.33 1.71
CA ASP A 255 -3.12 14.48 1.01
C ASP A 255 -3.97 14.88 -0.22
N PRO A 256 -4.56 16.08 -0.22
CA PRO A 256 -5.40 16.53 -1.34
C PRO A 256 -4.58 16.82 -2.62
N THR A 257 -3.26 16.85 -2.53
CA THR A 257 -2.36 17.06 -3.68
C THR A 257 -1.85 15.74 -4.30
N CYS A 258 -2.37 14.60 -3.83
CA CYS A 258 -2.06 13.27 -4.32
C CYS A 258 -3.28 12.62 -5.00
N SER A 259 -3.51 11.34 -4.85
CA SER A 259 -4.56 10.62 -5.60
C SER A 259 -5.97 11.20 -5.42
N LEU A 260 -6.24 11.84 -4.28
CA LEU A 260 -7.53 12.48 -4.01
C LEU A 260 -7.90 13.64 -4.96
N GLN A 261 -6.94 14.21 -5.69
CA GLN A 261 -7.24 15.26 -6.68
C GLN A 261 -7.87 14.71 -7.97
N ILE A 262 -7.81 13.39 -8.21
CA ILE A 262 -8.39 12.77 -9.39
C ILE A 262 -9.75 12.16 -9.01
N PRO A 263 -10.86 12.67 -9.55
CA PRO A 263 -12.17 12.04 -9.33
C PRO A 263 -12.17 10.62 -9.88
N THR A 264 -12.47 9.66 -9.03
CA THR A 264 -12.53 8.26 -9.40
C THR A 264 -13.51 7.51 -8.48
N HIS A 265 -14.05 6.41 -8.97
CA HIS A 265 -15.01 5.60 -8.22
C HIS A 265 -14.84 4.11 -8.55
N GLY A 266 -14.88 3.28 -7.51
CA GLY A 266 -14.93 1.83 -7.65
C GLY A 266 -13.67 1.23 -8.29
N ILE A 267 -13.81 0.02 -8.81
CA ILE A 267 -12.72 -0.68 -9.49
C ILE A 267 -12.63 -0.18 -10.94
N ASN A 268 -11.41 0.09 -11.37
CA ASN A 268 -11.06 0.42 -12.75
C ASN A 268 -9.74 -0.27 -13.12
N ASP A 269 -9.29 -0.10 -14.37
CA ASP A 269 -8.08 -0.77 -14.87
C ASP A 269 -6.81 -0.43 -14.06
N ALA A 270 -6.76 0.76 -13.47
CA ALA A 270 -5.63 1.17 -12.64
C ALA A 270 -5.47 0.29 -11.39
N HIS A 271 -6.57 -0.31 -10.89
CA HIS A 271 -6.52 -1.23 -9.75
C HIS A 271 -5.74 -2.52 -10.03
N GLY A 272 -5.69 -2.92 -11.29
CA GLY A 272 -5.04 -4.16 -11.74
C GLY A 272 -3.52 -4.06 -11.94
N LEU A 273 -2.90 -2.89 -11.77
CA LEU A 273 -1.49 -2.65 -12.11
C LEU A 273 -0.78 -1.83 -11.03
N TYR A 274 0.33 -2.33 -10.51
CA TYR A 274 1.18 -1.62 -9.56
C TYR A 274 2.66 -1.86 -9.89
N TYR A 275 3.46 -0.81 -9.92
CA TYR A 275 4.90 -0.88 -10.24
C TYR A 275 5.18 -1.65 -11.54
N ASN A 276 4.36 -1.42 -12.58
CA ASN A 276 4.41 -2.08 -13.89
C ASN A 276 4.16 -3.60 -13.83
N ILE A 277 3.64 -4.13 -12.72
CA ILE A 277 3.32 -5.54 -12.51
C ILE A 277 1.79 -5.70 -12.44
N PRO A 278 1.16 -6.50 -13.32
CA PRO A 278 -0.24 -6.86 -13.17
C PRO A 278 -0.49 -7.60 -11.85
N SER A 279 -1.58 -7.27 -11.15
CA SER A 279 -1.98 -7.96 -9.91
C SER A 279 -2.33 -9.45 -10.13
N SER A 280 -2.54 -9.84 -11.40
CA SER A 280 -2.71 -11.23 -11.81
C SER A 280 -1.40 -12.02 -11.93
N SER A 281 -0.23 -11.37 -11.81
CA SER A 281 1.08 -12.06 -11.86
C SER A 281 1.29 -12.91 -10.61
N ARG A 282 1.98 -14.05 -10.78
CA ARG A 282 2.28 -14.97 -9.69
C ARG A 282 3.79 -15.24 -9.65
N PHE A 283 4.40 -15.02 -8.50
CA PHE A 283 5.83 -15.22 -8.24
C PHE A 283 5.96 -16.35 -7.21
N CYS A 284 5.63 -17.56 -7.62
CA CYS A 284 5.48 -18.74 -6.74
C CYS A 284 6.49 -19.85 -7.02
N SER A 285 7.55 -19.55 -7.81
CA SER A 285 8.62 -20.49 -8.21
C SER A 285 10.00 -19.91 -7.96
#